data_7a2dce5df2f92f4c12a680b03fc055ec
#
_entry.id   7a2dce5df2f92f4c12a680b03fc055ec
#
_cell.length_a   1.000
_cell.length_b   1.000
_cell.length_c   1.000
_cell.angle_alpha   90.00
_cell.angle_beta   90.00
_cell.angle_gamma   90.00
#
_symmetry.space_group_name_H-M   'P 1'
#
loop_
_entity.id
_entity.type
_entity.pdbx_description
1 polymer ?
#
loop_
_entity_poly.entity_id
_entity_poly.type
_entity_poly.pdbx_seq_one_letter_code
_entity_poly.pdbx_strand_id
1 'polypeptide(L)'
;MTTYYSNSDKSYRLTYIVDEVSTSVADNSSQVRFRLYLTSGTNSYAQYSFGGYAWVGAKYDFNAPSSIGFNGNQLLIDKTIRVPHDSNGDKIVVVAAKLLGPGGYAPGTLTIPDQQFKLTKLSRASTVSVSSGYFGDALNVNINQSSSDFTHDVRYNVNGITGVVASDIKGSTTFKTSLDWANTVPNATSTPGTIYVDTKSNGSVIGTSTAIFYLTLPDSVKPTIASLVLSDTNQKASALVGANNFVQIVSNPIVTFNGAVGAYGSTIASYYAEVVGKNQSTQQNGGPLGIFNFSGKATIKATVTDSRGRVSDPITAEVNVIPYFPPAFSFTVTRAGAKNDNLVVTRNAKIAPLIVDGVQKNKMMLTFKTAPLNTTSFTVDTSNASGTYTSTAEFVNSTATLSGTYGPDKSFDVYGLLSDLFSVSGGGTPVKQTVSTESFPLAWHKNSVGIGTLPKIDDSGSLNVAGNIYSDGKPIQQKQLALNNGGSFRHDDTDLNSLQDTGFYCVFRGANRPVGAGPGYVTVVRHQTANYAYQQFYDRTNKTIFTRVLENGVWSGWSEY
;
A
#
# COMPACT_ATOMS: atom_id res chain seq x y z
N MET A 1 64.09 13.93 -32.86
CA MET A 1 64.75 14.99 -33.64
C MET A 1 64.29 14.92 -35.09
N THR A 2 63.79 16.02 -35.63
CA THR A 2 63.31 16.12 -37.00
C THR A 2 63.96 17.35 -37.64
N THR A 3 64.39 17.21 -38.87
CA THR A 3 65.06 18.30 -39.61
C THR A 3 64.21 18.65 -40.83
N TYR A 4 63.92 19.93 -40.99
CA TYR A 4 63.18 20.50 -42.11
C TYR A 4 64.13 21.45 -42.91
N TYR A 5 63.87 21.54 -44.17
CA TYR A 5 64.67 22.33 -45.06
C TYR A 5 63.83 23.31 -45.88
N SER A 6 64.33 24.52 -46.11
CA SER A 6 63.69 25.48 -47.00
C SER A 6 64.05 25.20 -48.48
N ASN A 7 63.44 25.97 -49.36
CA ASN A 7 63.96 26.16 -50.69
C ASN A 7 65.43 26.66 -50.60
N SER A 8 66.21 26.43 -51.62
CA SER A 8 67.56 26.97 -51.71
C SER A 8 67.57 28.20 -52.61
N ASP A 9 68.33 29.21 -52.23
CA ASP A 9 68.65 30.38 -53.07
C ASP A 9 70.10 30.74 -52.89
N LYS A 10 70.89 30.83 -54.01
CA LYS A 10 72.30 31.15 -54.04
C LYS A 10 73.16 30.34 -53.06
N SER A 11 72.98 29.05 -53.02
CA SER A 11 73.62 28.12 -52.11
C SER A 11 73.18 28.23 -50.64
N TYR A 12 72.27 29.16 -50.29
CA TYR A 12 71.68 29.27 -48.94
C TYR A 12 70.40 28.48 -48.80
N ARG A 13 70.21 27.90 -47.64
CA ARG A 13 68.95 27.30 -47.22
C ARG A 13 68.78 27.41 -45.71
N LEU A 14 67.56 27.37 -45.24
CA LEU A 14 67.25 27.17 -43.82
C LEU A 14 67.33 25.68 -43.50
N THR A 15 68.01 25.38 -42.40
CA THR A 15 67.97 24.06 -41.75
C THR A 15 67.28 24.23 -40.38
N TYR A 16 66.14 23.65 -40.24
CA TYR A 16 65.30 23.78 -39.02
C TYR A 16 65.22 22.45 -38.31
N ILE A 17 65.81 22.40 -37.14
CA ILE A 17 65.84 21.18 -36.28
C ILE A 17 64.92 21.40 -35.14
N VAL A 18 63.97 20.47 -34.97
CA VAL A 18 63.03 20.48 -33.90
C VAL A 18 63.13 19.16 -33.13
N ASP A 19 63.31 19.27 -31.84
CA ASP A 19 63.50 18.13 -30.93
C ASP A 19 62.50 18.20 -29.74
N GLU A 20 61.83 17.10 -29.41
CA GLU A 20 61.20 16.91 -28.12
C GLU A 20 62.29 16.45 -27.13
N VAL A 21 62.70 17.34 -26.23
CA VAL A 21 63.91 17.10 -25.38
C VAL A 21 63.54 16.46 -24.05
N SER A 22 62.29 16.66 -23.57
CA SER A 22 61.74 15.98 -22.40
C SER A 22 60.26 16.07 -22.40
N THR A 23 59.64 15.15 -21.63
CA THR A 23 58.22 15.08 -21.40
C THR A 23 57.89 15.15 -19.90
N SER A 24 56.76 15.76 -19.54
CA SER A 24 56.23 15.76 -18.18
C SER A 24 54.80 15.25 -18.21
N VAL A 25 54.58 14.03 -17.76
CA VAL A 25 53.25 13.45 -17.61
C VAL A 25 52.42 14.20 -16.55
N ALA A 26 53.09 14.65 -15.48
CA ALA A 26 52.43 15.41 -14.40
C ALA A 26 51.88 16.74 -14.91
N ASP A 27 52.68 17.50 -15.70
CA ASP A 27 52.28 18.80 -16.23
C ASP A 27 51.54 18.72 -17.57
N ASN A 28 51.35 17.51 -18.10
CA ASN A 28 50.79 17.27 -19.43
C ASN A 28 51.44 18.15 -20.50
N SER A 29 52.77 18.14 -20.55
CA SER A 29 53.53 19.01 -21.46
C SER A 29 54.84 18.39 -21.88
N SER A 30 55.36 18.84 -23.01
CA SER A 30 56.71 18.51 -23.50
C SER A 30 57.54 19.75 -23.58
N GLN A 31 58.85 19.59 -23.40
CA GLN A 31 59.88 20.62 -23.75
C GLN A 31 60.32 20.38 -25.18
N VAL A 32 60.09 21.37 -26.02
CA VAL A 32 60.46 21.33 -27.43
C VAL A 32 61.55 22.33 -27.66
N ARG A 33 62.75 21.85 -28.08
CA ARG A 33 63.84 22.68 -28.49
C ARG A 33 63.80 22.80 -29.99
N PHE A 34 63.94 23.98 -30.48
CA PHE A 34 64.06 24.24 -31.90
C PHE A 34 65.25 25.13 -32.20
N ARG A 35 65.98 24.76 -33.29
CA ARG A 35 67.20 25.43 -33.73
C ARG A 35 67.04 25.69 -35.21
N LEU A 36 67.19 26.95 -35.60
CA LEU A 36 67.12 27.34 -36.97
C LEU A 36 68.52 27.84 -37.40
N TYR A 37 68.99 27.25 -38.43
CA TYR A 37 70.29 27.62 -39.02
C TYR A 37 70.09 28.16 -40.44
N LEU A 38 70.88 29.17 -40.80
CA LEU A 38 71.15 29.49 -42.18
C LEU A 38 72.36 28.68 -42.59
N THR A 39 72.24 27.85 -43.61
CA THR A 39 73.29 26.95 -44.09
C THR A 39 73.67 27.34 -45.49
N SER A 40 75.01 27.36 -45.78
CA SER A 40 75.54 27.52 -47.14
C SER A 40 76.50 26.39 -47.44
N GLY A 41 76.43 25.85 -48.65
CA GLY A 41 77.31 24.80 -49.15
C GLY A 41 78.62 25.36 -49.82
N THR A 42 78.81 26.66 -49.86
CA THR A 42 79.95 27.30 -50.45
C THR A 42 80.49 28.40 -49.56
N ASN A 43 81.79 28.77 -49.73
CA ASN A 43 82.37 29.96 -49.09
C ASN A 43 81.65 31.20 -49.61
N SER A 44 80.80 31.79 -48.80
CA SER A 44 79.99 32.96 -49.13
C SER A 44 80.19 34.01 -48.05
N TYR A 45 80.28 35.25 -48.41
CA TYR A 45 80.28 36.36 -47.47
C TYR A 45 79.20 37.35 -47.87
N ALA A 46 78.37 37.74 -46.92
CA ALA A 46 77.33 38.73 -47.14
C ALA A 46 77.24 39.69 -45.94
N GLN A 47 77.28 41.00 -46.22
CA GLN A 47 77.03 42.04 -45.22
C GLN A 47 75.64 42.61 -45.43
N TYR A 48 74.65 41.88 -44.93
CA TYR A 48 73.25 42.28 -45.02
C TYR A 48 72.53 41.98 -43.72
N SER A 49 71.68 42.90 -43.28
CA SER A 49 70.78 42.67 -42.20
C SER A 49 69.50 42.00 -42.75
N PHE A 50 69.12 40.90 -42.22
CA PHE A 50 67.90 40.24 -42.55
C PHE A 50 67.28 39.67 -41.29
N GLY A 51 65.94 39.62 -41.28
CA GLY A 51 65.14 39.06 -40.19
C GLY A 51 64.32 37.90 -40.68
N GLY A 52 63.61 37.38 -39.79
CA GLY A 52 62.66 36.27 -40.06
C GLY A 52 62.05 35.71 -38.79
N TYR A 53 61.45 34.55 -38.90
CA TYR A 53 60.89 33.90 -37.77
C TYR A 53 60.97 32.37 -37.88
N ALA A 54 60.98 31.74 -36.71
CA ALA A 54 60.60 30.35 -36.54
C ALA A 54 59.23 30.30 -35.95
N TRP A 55 58.43 29.34 -36.35
CA TRP A 55 57.10 29.03 -35.79
C TRP A 55 57.16 27.69 -35.14
N VAL A 56 56.76 27.63 -33.87
CA VAL A 56 56.49 26.41 -33.13
C VAL A 56 55.27 26.67 -32.26
N GLY A 57 54.07 26.49 -32.81
CA GLY A 57 52.82 26.88 -32.16
C GLY A 57 52.61 28.36 -31.90
N ALA A 58 53.72 29.13 -31.93
CA ALA A 58 53.75 30.57 -31.83
C ALA A 58 54.94 31.11 -32.71
N LYS A 59 54.91 32.40 -32.97
CA LYS A 59 55.94 33.08 -33.73
C LYS A 59 57.13 33.50 -32.85
N TYR A 60 58.32 33.19 -33.27
CA TYR A 60 59.61 33.59 -32.66
C TYR A 60 60.46 34.33 -33.67
N ASP A 61 60.49 35.63 -33.57
CA ASP A 61 61.25 36.46 -34.48
C ASP A 61 62.76 36.41 -34.16
N PHE A 62 63.54 36.50 -35.17
CA PHE A 62 65.02 36.67 -35.09
C PHE A 62 65.49 37.75 -36.04
N ASN A 63 66.59 38.39 -35.66
CA ASN A 63 67.36 39.27 -36.53
C ASN A 63 68.69 38.60 -36.75
N ALA A 64 69.08 38.38 -38.02
CA ALA A 64 70.36 37.83 -38.34
C ALA A 64 71.45 38.89 -38.16
N PRO A 65 72.67 38.50 -37.80
CA PRO A 65 73.79 39.43 -37.66
C PRO A 65 74.05 40.18 -38.97
N SER A 66 74.54 41.40 -38.84
CA SER A 66 74.81 42.31 -39.99
C SER A 66 75.91 41.84 -40.94
N SER A 67 76.66 40.83 -40.57
CA SER A 67 77.60 40.16 -41.44
C SER A 67 77.56 38.65 -41.21
N ILE A 68 77.50 37.93 -42.31
CA ILE A 68 77.54 36.48 -42.30
C ILE A 68 78.72 36.04 -43.11
N GLY A 69 79.72 35.50 -42.44
CA GLY A 69 80.86 34.86 -43.10
C GLY A 69 80.63 33.36 -43.17
N PHE A 70 80.79 32.77 -44.33
CA PHE A 70 80.34 31.40 -44.52
C PHE A 70 81.41 30.38 -44.81
N ASN A 71 81.47 29.39 -43.98
CA ASN A 71 81.60 27.99 -44.31
C ASN A 71 80.80 27.23 -43.25
N GLY A 72 79.56 26.75 -43.58
CA GLY A 72 78.85 25.96 -42.67
C GLY A 72 77.48 26.52 -42.20
N ASN A 73 77.18 26.38 -40.98
CA ASN A 73 75.87 26.69 -40.37
C ASN A 73 75.95 27.92 -39.47
N GLN A 74 75.16 28.94 -39.74
CA GLN A 74 74.96 30.08 -38.86
C GLN A 74 73.71 29.87 -38.05
N LEU A 75 73.84 29.80 -36.73
CA LEU A 75 72.68 29.70 -35.82
C LEU A 75 71.92 31.03 -35.81
N LEU A 76 70.63 30.99 -36.12
CA LEU A 76 69.72 32.13 -36.12
C LEU A 76 68.88 32.18 -34.84
N ILE A 77 68.40 31.02 -34.36
CA ILE A 77 67.61 30.90 -33.15
C ILE A 77 67.84 29.52 -32.51
N ASP A 78 67.99 29.51 -31.23
CA ASP A 78 67.94 28.29 -30.37
C ASP A 78 67.08 28.59 -29.16
N LYS A 79 65.98 27.90 -29.07
CA LYS A 79 65.06 28.05 -27.96
C LYS A 79 64.47 26.71 -27.55
N THR A 80 64.21 26.60 -26.25
CA THR A 80 63.37 25.52 -25.66
C THR A 80 62.10 26.14 -25.12
N ILE A 81 60.98 25.57 -25.46
CA ILE A 81 59.65 26.01 -25.03
C ILE A 81 58.91 24.89 -24.45
N ARG A 82 58.02 25.22 -23.52
CA ARG A 82 57.01 24.27 -22.97
C ARG A 82 55.80 24.25 -23.91
N VAL A 83 55.42 23.06 -24.37
CA VAL A 83 54.26 22.84 -25.21
C VAL A 83 53.26 21.97 -24.44
N PRO A 84 52.08 22.50 -24.07
CA PRO A 84 51.04 21.72 -23.42
C PRO A 84 50.40 20.77 -24.43
N HIS A 85 50.08 19.54 -23.96
CA HIS A 85 49.29 18.56 -24.70
C HIS A 85 47.81 18.78 -24.46
N ASP A 86 46.95 18.15 -25.26
CA ASP A 86 45.50 18.12 -25.04
C ASP A 86 45.14 17.20 -23.87
N SER A 87 43.84 17.12 -23.57
CA SER A 87 43.34 16.30 -22.46
C SER A 87 43.62 14.79 -22.62
N ASN A 88 43.88 14.33 -23.84
CA ASN A 88 44.18 12.92 -24.14
C ASN A 88 45.69 12.65 -24.13
N GLY A 89 46.51 13.69 -23.87
CA GLY A 89 47.95 13.60 -23.89
C GLY A 89 48.56 13.62 -25.29
N ASP A 90 47.78 13.93 -26.31
CA ASP A 90 48.24 14.05 -27.68
C ASP A 90 48.62 15.53 -27.98
N LYS A 91 49.59 15.71 -28.84
CA LYS A 91 49.93 17.04 -29.39
C LYS A 91 50.61 16.93 -30.72
N ILE A 92 50.12 17.70 -31.66
CA ILE A 92 50.79 18.00 -32.93
C ILE A 92 51.06 19.50 -32.92
N VAL A 93 52.31 19.87 -33.18
CA VAL A 93 52.73 21.27 -33.27
C VAL A 93 53.02 21.61 -34.72
N VAL A 94 52.43 22.67 -35.19
CA VAL A 94 52.79 23.21 -36.49
C VAL A 94 54.16 23.94 -36.38
N VAL A 95 55.07 23.54 -37.20
CA VAL A 95 56.41 24.14 -37.27
C VAL A 95 56.67 24.72 -38.69
N ALA A 96 57.22 25.91 -38.75
CA ALA A 96 57.55 26.60 -39.97
C ALA A 96 58.72 27.57 -39.74
N ALA A 97 59.33 28.00 -40.75
CA ALA A 97 60.34 29.08 -40.65
C ALA A 97 60.40 29.92 -41.93
N LYS A 98 60.69 31.16 -41.73
CA LYS A 98 60.87 32.08 -42.86
C LYS A 98 61.99 33.05 -42.58
N LEU A 99 62.86 33.17 -43.53
CA LEU A 99 63.89 34.22 -43.58
C LEU A 99 63.46 35.21 -44.64
N LEU A 100 63.48 36.49 -44.30
CA LEU A 100 63.22 37.63 -45.19
C LEU A 100 64.57 38.26 -45.60
N GLY A 101 65.08 37.73 -46.63
CA GLY A 101 66.37 38.21 -47.14
C GLY A 101 66.20 39.33 -48.19
N PRO A 102 67.14 40.27 -48.31
CA PRO A 102 67.04 41.43 -49.21
C PRO A 102 67.19 41.07 -50.69
N GLY A 103 67.64 39.85 -51.01
CA GLY A 103 67.94 39.49 -52.39
C GLY A 103 69.23 40.11 -52.89
N GLY A 104 69.37 40.30 -54.19
CA GLY A 104 70.61 40.77 -54.79
C GLY A 104 71.76 39.74 -54.71
N TYR A 105 72.82 40.04 -54.01
CA TYR A 105 73.92 39.08 -53.72
C TYR A 105 73.61 38.24 -52.43
N ALA A 106 72.75 38.74 -51.60
CA ALA A 106 72.24 37.99 -50.43
C ALA A 106 71.15 37.00 -50.82
N PRO A 107 70.83 36.03 -49.95
CA PRO A 107 69.67 35.21 -50.20
C PRO A 107 68.35 36.05 -50.19
N GLY A 108 67.43 35.72 -51.06
CA GLY A 108 66.08 36.22 -51.01
C GLY A 108 65.27 35.55 -49.88
N THR A 109 63.94 35.46 -50.03
CA THR A 109 63.11 34.80 -49.05
C THR A 109 63.31 33.30 -49.09
N LEU A 110 63.68 32.72 -47.93
CA LEU A 110 63.75 31.29 -47.73
C LEU A 110 62.53 30.86 -46.82
N THR A 111 61.83 29.85 -47.25
CA THR A 111 60.58 29.41 -46.52
C THR A 111 60.62 27.93 -46.27
N ILE A 112 60.38 27.53 -45.03
CA ILE A 112 59.95 26.21 -44.63
C ILE A 112 58.43 26.31 -44.41
N PRO A 113 57.64 25.70 -45.29
CA PRO A 113 56.18 25.75 -45.14
C PRO A 113 55.75 25.02 -43.87
N ASP A 114 54.51 25.21 -43.50
CA ASP A 114 53.88 24.53 -42.35
C ASP A 114 54.07 23.01 -42.41
N GLN A 115 54.66 22.48 -41.37
CA GLN A 115 54.96 21.08 -41.18
C GLN A 115 54.32 20.63 -39.84
N GLN A 116 53.98 19.40 -39.74
CA GLN A 116 53.46 18.81 -38.47
C GLN A 116 54.60 18.12 -37.73
N PHE A 117 54.82 18.54 -36.49
CA PHE A 117 55.72 17.87 -35.58
C PHE A 117 54.90 17.19 -34.49
N LYS A 118 54.81 15.88 -34.56
CA LYS A 118 54.06 15.08 -33.59
C LYS A 118 54.93 14.84 -32.37
N LEU A 119 54.41 15.22 -31.19
CA LEU A 119 55.03 14.95 -29.91
C LEU A 119 54.66 13.54 -29.42
N THR A 120 55.45 13.05 -28.48
CA THR A 120 55.18 11.78 -27.78
C THR A 120 53.85 11.86 -27.05
N LYS A 121 52.98 10.90 -27.27
CA LYS A 121 51.72 10.81 -26.52
C LYS A 121 51.99 10.56 -25.04
N LEU A 122 51.44 11.40 -24.18
CA LEU A 122 51.57 11.27 -22.72
C LEU A 122 50.41 10.45 -22.17
N SER A 123 50.73 9.46 -21.38
CA SER A 123 49.68 8.70 -20.66
C SER A 123 48.91 9.61 -19.69
N ARG A 124 47.60 9.55 -19.73
CA ARG A 124 46.72 10.34 -18.87
C ARG A 124 46.05 9.45 -17.83
N ALA A 125 45.08 10.02 -17.11
CA ALA A 125 44.38 9.28 -16.05
C ALA A 125 43.88 7.90 -16.53
N SER A 126 44.07 6.91 -15.70
CA SER A 126 43.56 5.56 -15.90
C SER A 126 42.05 5.56 -15.89
N THR A 127 41.44 4.65 -16.61
CA THR A 127 39.97 4.51 -16.57
C THR A 127 39.55 3.52 -15.47
N VAL A 128 38.33 3.70 -14.95
CA VAL A 128 37.81 2.85 -13.89
C VAL A 128 36.43 2.31 -14.27
N SER A 129 36.17 1.08 -13.88
CA SER A 129 34.84 0.48 -13.83
C SER A 129 34.63 -0.22 -12.48
N VAL A 130 33.39 -0.31 -12.06
CA VAL A 130 33.01 -0.93 -10.78
C VAL A 130 31.75 -1.74 -10.98
N SER A 131 31.69 -2.92 -10.35
CA SER A 131 30.48 -3.74 -10.34
C SER A 131 29.45 -3.17 -9.38
N SER A 132 28.16 -3.30 -9.72
CA SER A 132 27.06 -3.13 -8.75
C SER A 132 26.88 -4.40 -7.93
N GLY A 133 26.21 -4.28 -6.77
CA GLY A 133 25.99 -5.41 -5.87
C GLY A 133 24.98 -5.07 -4.77
N TYR A 134 24.99 -5.88 -3.71
CA TYR A 134 24.14 -5.62 -2.55
C TYR A 134 24.92 -4.85 -1.47
N PHE A 135 24.17 -4.14 -0.62
CA PHE A 135 24.73 -3.61 0.61
C PHE A 135 25.35 -4.76 1.42
N GLY A 136 26.61 -4.60 1.85
CA GLY A 136 27.38 -5.62 2.54
C GLY A 136 28.29 -6.44 1.62
N ASP A 137 28.16 -6.35 0.30
CA ASP A 137 29.02 -7.05 -0.65
C ASP A 137 30.39 -6.41 -0.77
N ALA A 138 31.32 -7.17 -1.30
CA ALA A 138 32.60 -6.70 -1.81
C ALA A 138 32.48 -6.50 -3.33
N LEU A 139 32.64 -5.27 -3.80
CA LEU A 139 32.56 -4.91 -5.21
C LEU A 139 33.94 -4.87 -5.83
N ASN A 140 34.06 -5.29 -7.08
CA ASN A 140 35.32 -5.21 -7.81
C ASN A 140 35.46 -3.82 -8.44
N VAL A 141 36.54 -3.13 -8.14
CA VAL A 141 36.96 -1.87 -8.76
C VAL A 141 38.09 -2.20 -9.75
N ASN A 142 37.74 -2.19 -11.03
CA ASN A 142 38.70 -2.51 -12.10
C ASN A 142 39.31 -1.21 -12.62
N ILE A 143 40.61 -1.08 -12.48
CA ILE A 143 41.40 0.05 -12.98
C ILE A 143 42.16 -0.41 -14.22
N ASN A 144 41.80 0.17 -15.36
CA ASN A 144 42.56 -0.02 -16.59
C ASN A 144 43.69 1.02 -16.65
N GLN A 145 44.89 0.57 -16.26
CA GLN A 145 46.07 1.44 -16.15
C GLN A 145 46.49 1.99 -17.50
N SER A 146 46.69 3.30 -17.56
CA SER A 146 47.25 3.98 -18.74
C SER A 146 48.79 3.89 -18.80
N SER A 147 49.44 3.59 -17.66
CA SER A 147 50.87 3.30 -17.55
C SER A 147 51.12 2.40 -16.34
N SER A 148 52.08 1.47 -16.47
CA SER A 148 52.53 0.59 -15.36
C SER A 148 53.20 1.35 -14.21
N ASP A 149 53.64 2.59 -14.46
CA ASP A 149 54.32 3.46 -13.48
C ASP A 149 53.34 4.22 -12.59
N PHE A 150 52.07 4.19 -12.93
CA PHE A 150 51.06 4.93 -12.20
C PHE A 150 50.62 4.18 -10.94
N THR A 151 50.34 4.95 -9.88
CA THR A 151 49.63 4.49 -8.69
C THR A 151 48.29 5.20 -8.58
N HIS A 152 47.42 4.64 -7.78
CA HIS A 152 46.02 5.11 -7.70
C HIS A 152 45.57 5.23 -6.25
N ASP A 153 44.87 6.33 -5.93
CA ASP A 153 44.06 6.46 -4.73
C ASP A 153 42.60 6.26 -5.12
N VAL A 154 41.94 5.33 -4.42
CA VAL A 154 40.55 4.96 -4.66
C VAL A 154 39.68 5.43 -3.50
N ARG A 155 38.71 6.26 -3.80
CA ARG A 155 37.73 6.82 -2.82
C ARG A 155 36.32 6.53 -3.28
N TYR A 156 35.39 6.55 -2.34
CA TYR A 156 33.98 6.36 -2.64
C TYR A 156 33.10 7.45 -2.04
N ASN A 157 31.91 7.59 -2.63
CA ASN A 157 30.79 8.32 -2.06
C ASN A 157 29.51 7.51 -2.33
N VAL A 158 28.80 7.15 -1.27
CA VAL A 158 27.50 6.47 -1.32
C VAL A 158 26.55 7.26 -0.46
N ASN A 159 25.63 8.00 -1.10
CA ASN A 159 24.62 8.81 -0.44
C ASN A 159 25.16 9.67 0.73
N GLY A 160 26.31 10.33 0.50
CA GLY A 160 26.98 11.18 1.49
C GLY A 160 27.95 10.44 2.43
N ILE A 161 27.98 9.12 2.43
CA ILE A 161 29.01 8.33 3.12
C ILE A 161 30.25 8.29 2.21
N THR A 162 31.36 8.81 2.71
CA THR A 162 32.63 8.90 1.97
C THR A 162 33.73 8.14 2.70
N GLY A 163 34.72 7.68 1.95
CA GLY A 163 35.89 7.04 2.52
C GLY A 163 36.92 6.66 1.47
N VAL A 164 38.04 6.14 1.95
CA VAL A 164 39.15 5.62 1.14
C VAL A 164 39.00 4.10 1.04
N VAL A 165 39.07 3.58 -0.19
CA VAL A 165 39.11 2.14 -0.47
C VAL A 165 40.56 1.64 -0.39
N ALA A 166 41.45 2.35 -1.07
CA ALA A 166 42.87 2.02 -1.13
C ALA A 166 43.71 3.26 -1.53
N SER A 167 44.98 3.28 -1.15
CA SER A 167 45.92 4.34 -1.52
C SER A 167 47.18 3.74 -2.13
N ASP A 168 47.76 4.43 -3.09
CA ASP A 168 49.02 4.10 -3.80
C ASP A 168 49.03 2.68 -4.40
N ILE A 169 47.89 2.15 -4.79
CA ILE A 169 47.79 0.82 -5.39
C ILE A 169 48.14 0.84 -6.88
N LYS A 170 48.64 -0.30 -7.35
CA LYS A 170 48.77 -0.59 -8.77
C LYS A 170 47.65 -1.56 -9.19
N GLY A 171 46.82 -1.14 -10.13
CA GLY A 171 45.75 -1.98 -10.68
C GLY A 171 44.46 -2.04 -9.83
N SER A 172 43.71 -3.10 -10.06
CA SER A 172 42.36 -3.27 -9.52
C SER A 172 42.37 -3.59 -8.02
N THR A 173 41.26 -3.29 -7.35
CA THR A 173 41.08 -3.56 -5.91
C THR A 173 39.62 -3.99 -5.64
N THR A 174 39.34 -4.38 -4.41
CA THR A 174 37.99 -4.67 -3.93
C THR A 174 37.51 -3.58 -2.98
N PHE A 175 36.24 -3.25 -3.09
CA PHE A 175 35.57 -2.25 -2.28
C PHE A 175 34.54 -2.96 -1.39
N LYS A 176 34.78 -3.06 -0.08
CA LYS A 176 33.87 -3.65 0.89
C LYS A 176 32.82 -2.62 1.28
N THR A 177 31.55 -2.91 1.01
CA THR A 177 30.41 -2.10 1.44
C THR A 177 29.90 -2.53 2.81
N SER A 178 29.05 -1.74 3.44
CA SER A 178 28.37 -2.09 4.70
C SER A 178 26.86 -2.17 4.51
N LEU A 179 26.22 -3.14 5.14
CA LEU A 179 24.77 -3.21 5.19
C LEU A 179 24.18 -2.03 6.00
N ASP A 180 24.90 -1.51 7.00
CA ASP A 180 24.46 -0.37 7.81
C ASP A 180 24.26 0.91 6.99
N TRP A 181 24.89 1.02 5.83
CA TRP A 181 24.67 2.17 4.94
C TRP A 181 23.23 2.24 4.40
N ALA A 182 22.50 1.14 4.45
CA ALA A 182 21.08 1.12 4.12
C ALA A 182 20.23 2.08 5.00
N ASN A 183 20.73 2.48 6.18
CA ASN A 183 20.08 3.51 7.01
C ASN A 183 19.98 4.86 6.32
N THR A 184 20.83 5.14 5.34
CA THR A 184 20.77 6.41 4.57
C THR A 184 19.73 6.41 3.46
N VAL A 185 19.10 5.25 3.20
CA VAL A 185 18.06 5.06 2.17
C VAL A 185 16.81 4.41 2.75
N PRO A 186 16.12 5.08 3.68
CA PRO A 186 14.99 4.50 4.41
C PRO A 186 13.74 4.25 3.54
N ASN A 187 13.68 4.89 2.35
CA ASN A 187 12.51 4.88 1.47
C ASN A 187 12.79 4.27 0.09
N ALA A 188 13.97 3.68 -0.12
CA ALA A 188 14.33 3.06 -1.38
C ALA A 188 15.07 1.73 -1.16
N THR A 189 15.00 0.85 -2.15
CA THR A 189 15.67 -0.45 -2.13
C THR A 189 17.04 -0.42 -2.79
N SER A 190 17.41 0.70 -3.43
CA SER A 190 18.72 0.88 -4.05
C SER A 190 19.16 2.33 -4.00
N THR A 191 20.47 2.54 -4.11
CA THR A 191 21.08 3.87 -4.23
C THR A 191 22.28 3.82 -5.16
N PRO A 192 22.56 4.88 -5.94
CA PRO A 192 23.82 5.01 -6.64
C PRO A 192 24.97 5.34 -5.68
N GLY A 193 26.14 4.88 -6.03
CA GLY A 193 27.40 5.27 -5.46
C GLY A 193 28.37 5.67 -6.55
N THR A 194 29.42 6.39 -6.20
CA THR A 194 30.48 6.79 -7.10
C THR A 194 31.83 6.37 -6.53
N ILE A 195 32.62 5.69 -7.33
CA ILE A 195 34.04 5.49 -7.10
C ILE A 195 34.79 6.60 -7.81
N TYR A 196 35.79 7.16 -7.15
CA TYR A 196 36.74 8.12 -7.66
C TYR A 196 38.13 7.47 -7.65
N VAL A 197 38.83 7.53 -8.74
CA VAL A 197 40.21 7.02 -8.88
C VAL A 197 41.09 8.16 -9.28
N ASP A 198 41.91 8.62 -8.36
CA ASP A 198 42.95 9.62 -8.62
C ASP A 198 44.18 8.88 -9.14
N THR A 199 44.56 9.13 -10.40
CA THR A 199 45.77 8.57 -11.00
C THR A 199 46.97 9.44 -10.65
N LYS A 200 48.02 8.85 -10.10
CA LYS A 200 49.25 9.52 -9.69
C LYS A 200 50.43 9.13 -10.58
N SER A 201 51.22 10.10 -10.94
CA SER A 201 52.54 9.93 -11.56
C SER A 201 53.58 10.56 -10.64
N ASN A 202 54.55 9.77 -10.19
CA ASN A 202 55.55 10.22 -9.21
C ASN A 202 54.97 10.94 -7.99
N GLY A 203 53.86 10.39 -7.44
CA GLY A 203 53.18 10.93 -6.28
C GLY A 203 52.22 12.12 -6.55
N SER A 204 52.25 12.71 -7.72
CA SER A 204 51.38 13.84 -8.10
C SER A 204 50.14 13.34 -8.86
N VAL A 205 48.94 13.84 -8.48
CA VAL A 205 47.69 13.50 -9.17
C VAL A 205 47.67 14.14 -10.56
N ILE A 206 47.54 13.32 -11.60
CA ILE A 206 47.47 13.73 -12.99
C ILE A 206 46.07 13.73 -13.58
N GLY A 207 45.10 13.24 -12.83
CA GLY A 207 43.68 13.25 -13.18
C GLY A 207 42.86 12.28 -12.32
N THR A 208 41.56 12.49 -12.32
CA THR A 208 40.58 11.67 -11.61
C THR A 208 39.60 11.07 -12.60
N SER A 209 39.37 9.77 -12.50
CA SER A 209 38.31 9.06 -13.21
C SER A 209 37.22 8.66 -12.25
N THR A 210 36.01 8.57 -12.73
CA THR A 210 34.84 8.17 -11.90
C THR A 210 34.07 7.04 -12.55
N ALA A 211 33.49 6.21 -11.71
CA ALA A 211 32.52 5.17 -12.13
C ALA A 211 31.35 5.11 -11.16
N ILE A 212 30.15 4.99 -11.70
CA ILE A 212 28.91 4.85 -10.94
C ILE A 212 28.62 3.37 -10.77
N PHE A 213 28.16 3.00 -9.58
CA PHE A 213 27.63 1.68 -9.27
C PHE A 213 26.31 1.82 -8.48
N TYR A 214 25.59 0.74 -8.35
CA TYR A 214 24.36 0.70 -7.55
C TYR A 214 24.50 -0.33 -6.45
N LEU A 215 24.09 0.06 -5.24
CA LEU A 215 23.88 -0.84 -4.11
C LEU A 215 22.41 -1.11 -3.97
N THR A 216 22.06 -2.39 -3.97
CA THR A 216 20.68 -2.86 -3.78
C THR A 216 20.54 -3.49 -2.39
N LEU A 217 19.42 -3.31 -1.74
CA LEU A 217 19.15 -3.92 -0.47
C LEU A 217 18.84 -5.43 -0.66
N PRO A 218 19.50 -6.34 0.08
CA PRO A 218 19.18 -7.77 0.00
C PRO A 218 17.71 -8.05 0.33
N ASP A 219 17.11 -9.04 -0.35
CA ASP A 219 15.68 -9.40 -0.13
C ASP A 219 15.39 -9.96 1.27
N SER A 220 16.43 -10.41 1.96
CA SER A 220 16.34 -10.84 3.36
C SER A 220 16.12 -9.69 4.35
N VAL A 221 16.38 -8.44 3.93
CA VAL A 221 16.15 -7.26 4.78
C VAL A 221 14.68 -6.87 4.67
N LYS A 222 13.91 -7.24 5.66
CA LYS A 222 12.46 -7.02 5.75
C LYS A 222 12.10 -6.37 7.07
N PRO A 223 10.97 -5.68 7.17
CA PRO A 223 10.40 -5.29 8.46
C PRO A 223 10.03 -6.52 9.27
N THR A 224 9.90 -6.38 10.57
CA THR A 224 9.55 -7.46 11.48
C THR A 224 8.38 -7.09 12.37
N ILE A 225 7.69 -8.10 12.88
CA ILE A 225 6.64 -7.99 13.89
C ILE A 225 7.04 -8.93 15.03
N ALA A 226 7.07 -8.43 16.26
CA ALA A 226 7.44 -9.28 17.40
C ALA A 226 6.29 -10.21 17.81
N SER A 227 5.05 -9.71 17.89
CA SER A 227 3.87 -10.51 18.22
C SER A 227 2.57 -9.82 17.80
N LEU A 228 1.47 -10.59 17.73
CA LEU A 228 0.12 -10.06 17.63
C LEU A 228 -0.52 -10.06 19.02
N VAL A 229 -1.14 -8.96 19.38
CA VAL A 229 -2.01 -8.86 20.56
C VAL A 229 -3.44 -8.71 20.07
N LEU A 230 -4.28 -9.64 20.50
CA LEU A 230 -5.69 -9.66 20.16
C LEU A 230 -6.52 -9.19 21.34
N SER A 231 -7.46 -8.32 21.10
CA SER A 231 -8.44 -7.86 22.09
C SER A 231 -9.83 -7.84 21.47
N ASP A 232 -10.87 -7.74 22.29
CA ASP A 232 -12.26 -7.68 21.83
C ASP A 232 -12.83 -6.30 22.19
N THR A 233 -13.52 -5.66 21.25
CA THR A 233 -14.28 -4.43 21.56
C THR A 233 -15.43 -4.69 22.49
N ASN A 234 -15.96 -5.92 22.50
CA ASN A 234 -17.01 -6.33 23.43
C ASN A 234 -16.40 -6.80 24.77
N GLN A 235 -16.33 -5.87 25.72
CA GLN A 235 -15.76 -6.14 27.05
C GLN A 235 -16.50 -7.25 27.81
N LYS A 236 -17.80 -7.39 27.62
CA LYS A 236 -18.56 -8.49 28.23
C LYS A 236 -18.12 -9.84 27.68
N ALA A 237 -17.93 -9.93 26.35
CA ALA A 237 -17.49 -11.15 25.71
C ALA A 237 -16.08 -11.53 26.21
N SER A 238 -15.12 -10.59 26.14
CA SER A 238 -13.74 -10.87 26.55
C SER A 238 -13.63 -11.27 28.03
N ALA A 239 -14.40 -10.63 28.92
CA ALA A 239 -14.41 -10.97 30.34
C ALA A 239 -14.97 -12.38 30.62
N LEU A 240 -15.88 -12.87 29.77
CA LEU A 240 -16.49 -14.18 29.94
C LEU A 240 -15.63 -15.32 29.39
N VAL A 241 -14.99 -15.11 28.23
CA VAL A 241 -14.34 -16.20 27.48
C VAL A 241 -12.82 -16.18 27.60
N GLY A 242 -12.22 -15.09 28.10
CA GLY A 242 -10.77 -14.97 28.28
C GLY A 242 -10.02 -14.69 26.98
N ALA A 243 -8.69 -14.65 27.09
CA ALA A 243 -7.80 -14.32 25.99
C ALA A 243 -7.88 -15.34 24.84
N ASN A 244 -7.77 -14.84 23.60
CA ASN A 244 -7.80 -15.62 22.35
C ASN A 244 -9.09 -16.43 22.10
N ASN A 245 -10.09 -16.28 22.97
CA ASN A 245 -11.45 -16.77 22.74
C ASN A 245 -12.35 -15.60 22.36
N PHE A 246 -13.22 -15.82 21.40
CA PHE A 246 -14.18 -14.83 20.90
C PHE A 246 -15.56 -15.47 20.82
N VAL A 247 -16.60 -14.67 20.83
CA VAL A 247 -17.98 -15.13 20.76
C VAL A 247 -18.55 -14.83 19.38
N GLN A 248 -19.06 -15.83 18.70
CA GLN A 248 -19.69 -15.71 17.38
C GLN A 248 -20.78 -14.62 17.41
N ILE A 249 -20.87 -13.79 16.38
CA ILE A 249 -21.80 -12.67 16.16
C ILE A 249 -21.81 -11.58 17.26
N VAL A 250 -20.96 -11.72 18.28
CA VAL A 250 -20.89 -10.78 19.42
C VAL A 250 -19.52 -10.08 19.47
N SER A 251 -18.46 -10.84 19.26
CA SER A 251 -17.08 -10.35 19.32
C SER A 251 -16.70 -9.63 18.04
N ASN A 252 -15.99 -8.50 18.23
CA ASN A 252 -15.35 -7.75 17.14
C ASN A 252 -13.87 -7.57 17.50
N PRO A 253 -13.03 -8.53 17.10
CA PRO A 253 -11.62 -8.55 17.48
C PRO A 253 -10.83 -7.41 16.88
N ILE A 254 -9.92 -6.86 17.68
CA ILE A 254 -8.92 -5.87 17.30
C ILE A 254 -7.56 -6.56 17.24
N VAL A 255 -6.77 -6.23 16.22
CA VAL A 255 -5.40 -6.72 16.04
C VAL A 255 -4.41 -5.61 16.30
N THR A 256 -3.56 -5.77 17.31
CA THR A 256 -2.43 -4.88 17.57
C THR A 256 -1.14 -5.58 17.16
N PHE A 257 -0.36 -4.92 16.33
CA PHE A 257 0.93 -5.37 15.84
C PHE A 257 2.03 -4.90 16.81
N ASN A 258 2.33 -5.74 17.80
CA ASN A 258 3.30 -5.38 18.81
C ASN A 258 4.73 -5.53 18.28
N GLY A 259 5.57 -4.49 18.51
CA GLY A 259 6.96 -4.47 18.08
C GLY A 259 7.14 -4.53 16.56
N ALA A 260 6.19 -3.99 15.79
CA ALA A 260 6.35 -3.83 14.35
C ALA A 260 7.41 -2.75 14.07
N VAL A 261 8.49 -3.12 13.39
CA VAL A 261 9.62 -2.21 13.13
C VAL A 261 10.20 -2.46 11.75
N GLY A 262 10.56 -1.37 11.07
CA GLY A 262 11.31 -1.42 9.81
C GLY A 262 12.79 -1.74 10.06
N ALA A 263 13.46 -2.30 9.06
CA ALA A 263 14.88 -2.60 9.13
C ALA A 263 15.71 -1.44 8.58
N TYR A 264 16.89 -1.21 9.16
CA TYR A 264 17.86 -0.21 8.68
C TYR A 264 17.22 1.15 8.35
N GLY A 265 16.56 1.75 9.35
CA GLY A 265 16.00 3.10 9.25
C GLY A 265 14.69 3.23 8.47
N SER A 266 14.16 2.15 7.86
CA SER A 266 12.82 2.19 7.27
C SER A 266 11.74 2.28 8.35
N THR A 267 10.60 2.85 8.04
CA THR A 267 9.43 2.96 8.90
C THR A 267 8.32 2.03 8.42
N ILE A 268 7.39 1.67 9.30
CA ILE A 268 6.22 0.92 8.86
C ILE A 268 5.27 1.84 8.09
N ALA A 269 4.97 1.48 6.86
CA ALA A 269 4.09 2.22 5.96
C ALA A 269 2.65 1.71 6.00
N SER A 270 2.46 0.39 6.17
CA SER A 270 1.12 -0.19 6.26
C SER A 270 1.11 -1.49 7.07
N TYR A 271 -0.08 -1.82 7.55
CA TYR A 271 -0.39 -3.01 8.31
C TYR A 271 -1.42 -3.83 7.52
N TYR A 272 -1.37 -5.14 7.64
CA TYR A 272 -2.39 -6.02 7.12
C TYR A 272 -2.54 -7.23 8.01
N ALA A 273 -3.77 -7.51 8.43
CA ALA A 273 -4.11 -8.76 9.10
C ALA A 273 -5.42 -9.31 8.53
N GLU A 274 -5.50 -10.62 8.40
CA GLU A 274 -6.67 -11.33 7.90
C GLU A 274 -7.00 -12.55 8.76
N VAL A 275 -8.25 -12.93 8.78
CA VAL A 275 -8.67 -14.23 9.25
C VAL A 275 -8.59 -15.20 8.08
N VAL A 276 -7.68 -16.16 8.16
CA VAL A 276 -7.38 -17.07 7.04
C VAL A 276 -8.64 -17.82 6.59
N GLY A 277 -8.93 -17.74 5.30
CA GLY A 277 -10.11 -18.39 4.70
C GLY A 277 -11.45 -17.73 5.05
N LYS A 278 -11.43 -16.51 5.58
CA LYS A 278 -12.62 -15.69 5.85
C LYS A 278 -12.41 -14.31 5.18
N ASN A 279 -13.49 -13.70 4.73
CA ASN A 279 -13.43 -12.35 4.13
C ASN A 279 -13.43 -11.26 5.22
N GLN A 280 -12.49 -11.38 6.17
CA GLN A 280 -12.34 -10.46 7.29
C GLN A 280 -10.88 -10.06 7.41
N SER A 281 -10.60 -8.77 7.37
CA SER A 281 -9.25 -8.22 7.43
C SER A 281 -9.25 -6.80 7.97
N THR A 282 -8.07 -6.35 8.40
CA THR A 282 -7.82 -4.96 8.78
C THR A 282 -6.50 -4.48 8.20
N GLN A 283 -6.44 -3.19 7.89
CA GLN A 283 -5.22 -2.50 7.42
C GLN A 283 -4.70 -1.48 8.45
N GLN A 284 -5.15 -1.59 9.69
CA GLN A 284 -4.78 -0.64 10.74
C GLN A 284 -4.20 -1.37 11.94
N ASN A 285 -3.16 -0.79 12.53
CA ASN A 285 -2.70 -1.22 13.85
C ASN A 285 -3.74 -0.81 14.91
N GLY A 286 -4.22 -1.76 15.68
CA GLY A 286 -5.38 -1.57 16.55
C GLY A 286 -6.71 -1.54 15.81
N GLY A 287 -6.75 -1.98 14.56
CA GLY A 287 -7.95 -2.02 13.75
C GLY A 287 -8.79 -3.29 13.98
N PRO A 288 -10.13 -3.20 13.82
CA PRO A 288 -11.01 -4.35 13.98
C PRO A 288 -10.99 -5.24 12.73
N LEU A 289 -11.13 -6.55 12.96
CA LEU A 289 -11.35 -7.55 11.90
C LEU A 289 -12.80 -7.65 11.45
N GLY A 290 -13.72 -6.99 12.18
CA GLY A 290 -15.15 -7.13 12.00
C GLY A 290 -15.73 -8.22 12.92
N ILE A 291 -17.05 -8.24 13.02
CA ILE A 291 -17.76 -9.22 13.86
C ILE A 291 -17.55 -10.62 13.31
N PHE A 292 -17.10 -11.53 14.15
CA PHE A 292 -16.93 -12.94 13.76
C PHE A 292 -18.29 -13.63 13.57
N ASN A 293 -18.63 -13.94 12.32
CA ASN A 293 -19.88 -14.60 11.94
C ASN A 293 -19.78 -16.13 11.81
N PHE A 294 -18.66 -16.71 12.22
CA PHE A 294 -18.35 -18.13 12.21
C PHE A 294 -18.01 -18.63 13.61
N SER A 295 -17.90 -19.94 13.79
CA SER A 295 -17.45 -20.57 15.04
C SER A 295 -16.34 -21.59 14.78
N GLY A 296 -15.64 -21.99 15.86
CA GLY A 296 -14.52 -22.91 15.83
C GLY A 296 -13.15 -22.22 15.79
N LYS A 297 -12.10 -23.00 15.55
CA LYS A 297 -10.73 -22.50 15.47
C LYS A 297 -10.51 -21.71 14.18
N ALA A 298 -9.75 -20.66 14.27
CA ALA A 298 -9.30 -19.87 13.12
C ALA A 298 -7.91 -19.32 13.36
N THR A 299 -7.20 -19.05 12.28
CA THR A 299 -5.85 -18.47 12.28
C THR A 299 -5.94 -17.02 11.79
N ILE A 300 -5.40 -16.11 12.57
CA ILE A 300 -5.17 -14.73 12.13
C ILE A 300 -3.75 -14.66 11.62
N LYS A 301 -3.58 -14.22 10.37
CA LYS A 301 -2.29 -14.02 9.71
C LYS A 301 -2.06 -12.54 9.51
N ALA A 302 -0.87 -12.06 9.85
CA ALA A 302 -0.53 -10.65 9.76
C ALA A 302 0.83 -10.39 9.14
N THR A 303 0.94 -9.29 8.41
CA THR A 303 2.14 -8.76 7.79
C THR A 303 2.18 -7.24 7.93
N VAL A 304 3.37 -6.66 7.82
CA VAL A 304 3.55 -5.21 7.69
C VAL A 304 4.39 -4.91 6.46
N THR A 305 4.16 -3.74 5.88
CA THR A 305 4.98 -3.23 4.77
C THR A 305 5.73 -2.01 5.26
N ASP A 306 7.01 -1.93 4.95
CA ASP A 306 7.84 -0.78 5.30
C ASP A 306 7.82 0.32 4.22
N SER A 307 8.49 1.44 4.51
CA SER A 307 8.62 2.59 3.61
C SER A 307 9.38 2.30 2.31
N ARG A 308 10.06 1.16 2.22
CA ARG A 308 10.71 0.65 1.00
C ARG A 308 9.78 -0.23 0.16
N GLY A 309 8.56 -0.52 0.65
CA GLY A 309 7.61 -1.44 0.02
C GLY A 309 7.90 -2.92 0.30
N ARG A 310 8.79 -3.24 1.25
CA ARG A 310 9.09 -4.62 1.62
C ARG A 310 8.12 -5.13 2.66
N VAL A 311 7.66 -6.36 2.46
CA VAL A 311 6.68 -7.02 3.33
C VAL A 311 7.41 -7.94 4.30
N SER A 312 7.02 -7.91 5.57
CA SER A 312 7.52 -8.82 6.59
C SER A 312 7.19 -10.28 6.26
N ASP A 313 7.93 -11.20 6.84
CA ASP A 313 7.44 -12.56 6.94
C ASP A 313 6.14 -12.56 7.76
N PRO A 314 5.16 -13.41 7.41
CA PRO A 314 3.89 -13.43 8.10
C PRO A 314 4.05 -14.03 9.51
N ILE A 315 3.36 -13.44 10.48
CA ILE A 315 3.14 -14.06 11.79
C ILE A 315 1.68 -14.45 11.94
N THR A 316 1.42 -15.46 12.77
CA THR A 316 0.08 -16.00 12.97
C THR A 316 -0.29 -16.05 14.44
N ALA A 317 -1.59 -15.95 14.72
CA ALA A 317 -2.17 -16.19 16.02
C ALA A 317 -3.40 -17.09 15.88
N GLU A 318 -3.48 -18.14 16.70
CA GLU A 318 -4.63 -19.02 16.75
C GLU A 318 -5.68 -18.44 17.68
N VAL A 319 -6.94 -18.49 17.23
CA VAL A 319 -8.12 -18.05 18.00
C VAL A 319 -9.18 -19.14 18.00
N ASN A 320 -10.01 -19.14 19.03
CA ASN A 320 -11.16 -20.01 19.12
C ASN A 320 -12.43 -19.16 19.20
N VAL A 321 -13.34 -19.34 18.26
CA VAL A 321 -14.62 -18.64 18.21
C VAL A 321 -15.71 -19.56 18.75
N ILE A 322 -16.22 -19.21 19.92
CA ILE A 322 -17.24 -19.98 20.61
C ILE A 322 -18.60 -19.74 19.94
N PRO A 323 -19.34 -20.79 19.58
CA PRO A 323 -20.62 -20.64 18.93
C PRO A 323 -21.62 -19.89 19.82
N TYR A 324 -22.33 -18.94 19.22
CA TYR A 324 -23.39 -18.20 19.88
C TYR A 324 -24.58 -18.02 18.94
N PHE A 325 -25.76 -18.07 19.53
CA PHE A 325 -27.04 -17.70 18.93
C PHE A 325 -27.87 -16.91 19.94
N PRO A 326 -28.71 -15.96 19.50
CA PRO A 326 -29.61 -15.22 20.38
C PRO A 326 -30.59 -16.16 21.12
N PRO A 327 -31.00 -15.78 22.33
CA PRO A 327 -31.98 -16.55 23.08
C PRO A 327 -33.25 -16.85 22.27
N ALA A 328 -33.66 -18.09 22.26
CA ALA A 328 -34.89 -18.57 21.61
C ALA A 328 -35.90 -19.00 22.67
N PHE A 329 -37.12 -18.46 22.59
CA PHE A 329 -38.10 -18.65 23.62
C PHE A 329 -39.51 -18.75 23.06
N SER A 330 -40.23 -19.76 23.58
CA SER A 330 -41.68 -19.87 23.43
C SER A 330 -42.25 -20.51 24.70
N PHE A 331 -43.50 -20.27 24.96
CA PHE A 331 -44.22 -20.94 26.02
C PHE A 331 -45.70 -21.01 25.71
N THR A 332 -46.37 -21.97 26.34
CA THR A 332 -47.81 -22.02 26.44
C THR A 332 -48.21 -21.86 27.90
N VAL A 333 -49.42 -21.46 28.13
CA VAL A 333 -49.98 -21.35 29.50
C VAL A 333 -51.33 -22.00 29.55
N THR A 334 -51.56 -22.77 30.61
CA THR A 334 -52.83 -23.47 30.88
C THR A 334 -53.23 -23.21 32.28
N ARG A 335 -54.56 -23.30 32.53
CA ARG A 335 -55.09 -23.31 33.88
C ARG A 335 -54.94 -24.70 34.51
N ALA A 336 -54.70 -24.73 35.80
CA ALA A 336 -54.53 -25.96 36.59
C ALA A 336 -55.02 -25.79 38.04
N GLY A 337 -54.96 -26.87 38.79
CA GLY A 337 -55.46 -26.91 40.17
C GLY A 337 -56.92 -27.25 40.22
N ALA A 338 -57.42 -27.68 41.41
CA ALA A 338 -58.76 -28.12 41.59
C ALA A 338 -59.85 -27.04 41.38
N LYS A 339 -59.44 -25.77 41.43
CA LYS A 339 -60.28 -24.58 41.20
C LYS A 339 -59.94 -23.85 39.88
N ASN A 340 -59.04 -24.39 39.06
CA ASN A 340 -58.52 -23.75 37.85
C ASN A 340 -57.98 -22.31 38.10
N ASP A 341 -57.46 -22.07 39.30
CA ASP A 341 -56.95 -20.78 39.78
C ASP A 341 -55.42 -20.66 39.76
N ASN A 342 -54.76 -21.71 39.30
CA ASN A 342 -53.33 -21.69 39.04
C ASN A 342 -53.04 -21.55 37.54
N LEU A 343 -51.96 -20.84 37.16
CA LEU A 343 -51.44 -20.81 35.80
C LEU A 343 -50.16 -21.64 35.74
N VAL A 344 -50.12 -22.61 34.85
CA VAL A 344 -48.98 -23.46 34.58
C VAL A 344 -48.44 -23.08 33.22
N VAL A 345 -47.18 -22.68 33.19
CA VAL A 345 -46.44 -22.41 31.94
C VAL A 345 -45.66 -23.64 31.52
N THR A 346 -45.72 -23.97 30.23
CA THR A 346 -44.84 -24.96 29.59
C THR A 346 -43.83 -24.22 28.78
N ARG A 347 -42.58 -24.25 29.22
CA ARG A 347 -41.47 -23.42 28.73
C ARG A 347 -40.60 -24.19 27.74
N ASN A 348 -40.34 -23.60 26.58
CA ASN A 348 -39.27 -23.98 25.64
C ASN A 348 -38.33 -22.79 25.50
N ALA A 349 -37.15 -22.91 26.08
CA ALA A 349 -36.17 -21.83 26.16
C ALA A 349 -34.80 -22.38 25.84
N LYS A 350 -34.02 -21.64 25.06
CA LYS A 350 -32.67 -22.03 24.71
C LYS A 350 -31.76 -20.81 24.59
N ILE A 351 -30.59 -20.91 25.19
CA ILE A 351 -29.49 -19.95 25.06
C ILE A 351 -28.23 -20.67 24.59
N ALA A 352 -27.30 -19.94 23.99
CA ALA A 352 -25.95 -20.45 23.73
C ALA A 352 -25.18 -20.59 25.06
N PRO A 353 -24.71 -21.78 25.42
CA PRO A 353 -24.10 -22.00 26.75
C PRO A 353 -22.74 -21.32 26.93
N LEU A 354 -22.00 -21.02 25.83
CA LEU A 354 -20.63 -20.49 25.84
C LEU A 354 -19.72 -21.34 26.74
N ILE A 355 -19.37 -22.52 26.24
CA ILE A 355 -18.49 -23.43 26.96
C ILE A 355 -17.04 -23.01 26.80
N VAL A 356 -16.37 -22.68 27.92
CA VAL A 356 -14.96 -22.40 28.02
C VAL A 356 -14.36 -23.34 29.06
N ASP A 357 -13.35 -24.10 28.68
CA ASP A 357 -12.70 -25.12 29.55
C ASP A 357 -13.72 -26.07 30.22
N GLY A 358 -14.76 -26.48 29.47
CA GLY A 358 -15.81 -27.39 29.95
C GLY A 358 -16.84 -26.72 30.85
N VAL A 359 -16.77 -25.42 31.09
CA VAL A 359 -17.67 -24.69 31.99
C VAL A 359 -18.58 -23.76 31.18
N GLN A 360 -19.89 -23.84 31.46
CA GLN A 360 -20.87 -22.88 30.93
C GLN A 360 -20.60 -21.49 31.51
N LYS A 361 -20.44 -20.49 30.65
CA LYS A 361 -20.20 -19.09 31.05
C LYS A 361 -21.44 -18.20 30.89
N ASN A 362 -22.37 -18.57 29.99
CA ASN A 362 -23.59 -17.82 29.80
C ASN A 362 -24.64 -18.18 30.87
N LYS A 363 -25.60 -17.32 31.07
CA LYS A 363 -26.68 -17.50 32.04
C LYS A 363 -28.03 -17.33 31.34
N MET A 364 -28.95 -18.26 31.60
CA MET A 364 -30.33 -18.12 31.18
C MET A 364 -31.10 -17.32 32.23
N MET A 365 -31.67 -16.21 31.86
CA MET A 365 -32.52 -15.39 32.73
C MET A 365 -33.93 -15.37 32.15
N LEU A 366 -34.86 -16.01 32.84
CA LEU A 366 -36.25 -16.12 32.45
C LEU A 366 -37.12 -15.38 33.46
N THR A 367 -37.95 -14.48 32.96
CA THR A 367 -38.88 -13.70 33.79
C THR A 367 -40.28 -13.81 33.24
N PHE A 368 -41.22 -14.16 34.10
CA PHE A 368 -42.63 -14.05 33.79
C PHE A 368 -43.26 -12.87 34.54
N LYS A 369 -44.26 -12.28 33.94
CA LYS A 369 -45.14 -11.30 34.58
C LYS A 369 -46.56 -11.49 34.06
N THR A 370 -47.53 -11.25 34.91
CA THR A 370 -48.96 -11.40 34.61
C THR A 370 -49.67 -10.08 34.81
N ALA A 371 -50.71 -9.85 34.04
CA ALA A 371 -51.63 -8.74 34.26
C ALA A 371 -53.09 -9.22 33.97
N PRO A 372 -54.10 -8.68 34.61
CA PRO A 372 -55.47 -8.85 34.13
C PRO A 372 -55.56 -8.39 32.67
N LEU A 373 -56.36 -9.10 31.87
CA LEU A 373 -56.51 -8.81 30.45
C LEU A 373 -56.79 -7.32 30.20
N ASN A 374 -56.07 -6.76 29.23
CA ASN A 374 -56.18 -5.36 28.82
C ASN A 374 -55.83 -4.33 29.93
N THR A 375 -55.00 -4.72 30.88
CA THR A 375 -54.41 -3.77 31.85
C THR A 375 -52.90 -3.77 31.76
N THR A 376 -52.28 -2.73 32.35
CA THR A 376 -50.81 -2.59 32.45
C THR A 376 -50.33 -2.83 33.89
N SER A 377 -51.20 -3.33 34.78
CA SER A 377 -50.87 -3.63 36.17
C SER A 377 -50.16 -4.98 36.26
N PHE A 378 -48.89 -5.00 35.96
CA PHE A 378 -48.11 -6.22 35.94
C PHE A 378 -47.67 -6.66 37.34
N THR A 379 -47.87 -7.93 37.63
CA THR A 379 -47.28 -8.64 38.77
C THR A 379 -46.14 -9.51 38.26
N VAL A 380 -44.96 -9.35 38.80
CA VAL A 380 -43.79 -10.17 38.45
C VAL A 380 -43.92 -11.53 39.18
N ASP A 381 -43.67 -12.60 38.43
CA ASP A 381 -43.64 -13.94 38.97
C ASP A 381 -42.44 -14.15 39.90
N THR A 382 -42.69 -14.69 41.06
CA THR A 382 -41.69 -15.01 42.09
C THR A 382 -41.52 -16.51 42.34
N SER A 383 -42.14 -17.33 41.50
CA SER A 383 -42.02 -18.79 41.55
C SER A 383 -40.76 -19.30 40.83
N ASN A 384 -40.60 -20.60 40.76
CA ASN A 384 -39.55 -21.25 39.97
C ASN A 384 -39.84 -21.25 38.45
N ALA A 385 -40.94 -20.65 38.01
CA ALA A 385 -41.18 -20.40 36.60
C ALA A 385 -40.21 -19.34 36.07
N SER A 386 -39.91 -18.33 36.89
CA SER A 386 -38.88 -17.31 36.68
C SER A 386 -37.60 -17.70 37.40
N GLY A 387 -36.45 -17.16 36.92
CA GLY A 387 -35.16 -17.38 37.59
C GLY A 387 -33.95 -17.20 36.72
N THR A 388 -32.78 -17.28 37.37
CA THR A 388 -31.47 -17.27 36.70
C THR A 388 -30.82 -18.64 36.79
N TYR A 389 -30.54 -19.22 35.65
CA TYR A 389 -29.99 -20.58 35.54
C TYR A 389 -28.56 -20.50 34.98
N THR A 390 -27.59 -20.99 35.76
CA THR A 390 -26.16 -20.89 35.44
C THR A 390 -25.58 -22.16 34.85
N SER A 391 -26.26 -23.30 35.05
CA SER A 391 -25.83 -24.62 34.56
C SER A 391 -26.76 -25.22 33.52
N THR A 392 -27.90 -24.57 33.26
CA THR A 392 -28.91 -25.02 32.29
C THR A 392 -28.98 -24.02 31.14
N ALA A 393 -28.83 -24.52 29.91
CA ALA A 393 -28.91 -23.71 28.70
C ALA A 393 -30.19 -23.95 27.90
N GLU A 394 -30.97 -24.94 28.28
CA GLU A 394 -32.16 -25.34 27.52
C GLU A 394 -33.28 -25.87 28.45
N PHE A 395 -34.47 -25.45 28.15
CA PHE A 395 -35.70 -26.06 28.64
C PHE A 395 -36.49 -26.63 27.46
N VAL A 396 -36.93 -27.88 27.59
CA VAL A 396 -37.78 -28.56 26.61
C VAL A 396 -39.05 -28.99 27.32
N ASN A 397 -40.17 -28.40 26.96
CA ASN A 397 -41.49 -28.66 27.59
C ASN A 397 -41.44 -28.63 29.13
N SER A 398 -40.62 -27.74 29.66
CA SER A 398 -40.43 -27.61 31.12
C SER A 398 -41.63 -26.90 31.74
N THR A 399 -42.39 -27.60 32.58
CA THR A 399 -43.55 -27.04 33.26
C THR A 399 -43.18 -26.36 34.57
N ALA A 400 -43.85 -25.25 34.87
CA ALA A 400 -43.77 -24.57 36.16
C ALA A 400 -45.04 -23.80 36.43
N THR A 401 -45.41 -23.70 37.70
CA THR A 401 -46.58 -22.93 38.13
C THR A 401 -46.16 -21.50 38.46
N LEU A 402 -46.88 -20.53 37.93
CA LEU A 402 -46.68 -19.12 38.25
C LEU A 402 -47.14 -18.82 39.66
N SER A 403 -46.46 -17.89 40.32
CA SER A 403 -46.88 -17.37 41.63
C SER A 403 -48.20 -16.59 41.51
N GLY A 404 -49.00 -16.65 42.52
CA GLY A 404 -50.29 -15.94 42.59
C GLY A 404 -51.52 -16.83 42.43
N THR A 405 -52.68 -16.22 42.49
CA THR A 405 -53.98 -16.86 42.32
C THR A 405 -54.72 -16.15 41.19
N TYR A 406 -55.23 -16.91 40.23
CA TYR A 406 -55.79 -16.42 38.97
C TYR A 406 -57.25 -16.87 38.82
N GLY A 407 -58.18 -16.05 39.30
CA GLY A 407 -59.61 -16.38 39.29
C GLY A 407 -60.08 -16.93 37.93
N PRO A 408 -60.82 -18.03 37.90
CA PRO A 408 -61.27 -18.65 36.64
C PRO A 408 -62.32 -17.80 35.90
N ASP A 409 -62.91 -16.84 36.55
CA ASP A 409 -63.84 -15.84 36.01
C ASP A 409 -63.13 -14.65 35.30
N LYS A 410 -61.82 -14.60 35.38
CA LYS A 410 -60.99 -13.49 34.79
C LYS A 410 -59.99 -14.00 33.78
N SER A 411 -59.73 -13.21 32.78
CA SER A 411 -58.68 -13.46 31.79
C SER A 411 -57.39 -12.73 32.16
N PHE A 412 -56.24 -13.32 31.82
CA PHE A 412 -54.95 -12.79 32.16
C PHE A 412 -54.06 -12.79 30.94
N ASP A 413 -53.28 -11.75 30.81
CA ASP A 413 -52.12 -11.68 29.92
C ASP A 413 -50.89 -12.16 30.69
N VAL A 414 -50.18 -13.12 30.11
CA VAL A 414 -48.93 -13.67 30.63
C VAL A 414 -47.81 -13.27 29.67
N TYR A 415 -46.82 -12.58 30.17
CA TYR A 415 -45.63 -12.21 29.41
C TYR A 415 -44.46 -13.00 29.95
N GLY A 416 -43.76 -13.66 29.03
CA GLY A 416 -42.47 -14.32 29.30
C GLY A 416 -41.36 -13.61 28.58
N LEU A 417 -40.25 -13.42 29.26
CA LEU A 417 -39.05 -12.80 28.72
C LEU A 417 -37.85 -13.70 28.99
N LEU A 418 -37.17 -14.11 27.93
CA LEU A 418 -35.88 -14.80 28.01
C LEU A 418 -34.77 -13.83 27.64
N SER A 419 -33.76 -13.81 28.47
CA SER A 419 -32.53 -13.08 28.20
C SER A 419 -31.30 -13.90 28.60
N ASP A 420 -30.16 -13.52 28.09
CA ASP A 420 -28.86 -14.02 28.49
C ASP A 420 -27.91 -12.86 28.80
N LEU A 421 -26.61 -13.13 28.98
CA LEU A 421 -25.62 -12.10 29.30
C LEU A 421 -25.40 -11.09 28.18
N PHE A 422 -25.75 -11.41 26.94
CA PHE A 422 -25.58 -10.50 25.77
C PHE A 422 -26.87 -9.80 25.36
N SER A 423 -27.97 -10.18 25.93
CA SER A 423 -29.24 -9.50 25.67
C SER A 423 -29.15 -8.03 26.08
N VAL A 424 -29.72 -7.14 25.26
CA VAL A 424 -29.82 -5.71 25.59
C VAL A 424 -30.55 -5.50 26.93
N SER A 425 -30.17 -4.43 27.61
CA SER A 425 -30.82 -4.06 28.89
C SER A 425 -32.35 -3.96 28.71
N GLY A 426 -33.08 -4.79 29.43
CA GLY A 426 -34.53 -4.91 29.30
C GLY A 426 -35.01 -6.22 28.66
N GLY A 427 -34.07 -7.06 28.17
CA GLY A 427 -34.38 -8.38 27.60
C GLY A 427 -34.86 -8.32 26.14
N GLY A 428 -35.07 -9.49 25.54
CA GLY A 428 -35.65 -9.64 24.21
C GLY A 428 -37.13 -9.19 24.15
N THR A 429 -37.72 -9.33 22.97
CA THR A 429 -39.16 -9.06 22.82
C THR A 429 -39.96 -10.02 23.71
N PRO A 430 -40.81 -9.52 24.65
CA PRO A 430 -41.62 -10.39 25.47
C PRO A 430 -42.56 -11.22 24.61
N VAL A 431 -42.60 -12.51 24.87
CA VAL A 431 -43.65 -13.41 24.32
C VAL A 431 -44.89 -13.25 25.17
N LYS A 432 -46.01 -12.98 24.54
CA LYS A 432 -47.29 -12.83 25.20
C LYS A 432 -48.18 -14.04 24.94
N GLN A 433 -48.82 -14.55 25.96
CA GLN A 433 -49.92 -15.52 25.90
C GLN A 433 -51.08 -14.96 26.69
N THR A 434 -52.26 -15.15 26.18
CA THR A 434 -53.48 -14.74 26.90
C THR A 434 -54.22 -15.99 27.38
N VAL A 435 -54.55 -16.02 28.65
CA VAL A 435 -55.40 -17.07 29.25
C VAL A 435 -56.80 -16.51 29.41
N SER A 436 -57.72 -17.12 28.69
CA SER A 436 -59.13 -16.76 28.79
C SER A 436 -59.74 -17.24 30.12
N THR A 437 -60.93 -16.75 30.44
CA THR A 437 -61.80 -17.37 31.37
C THR A 437 -62.10 -18.83 30.95
N GLU A 438 -62.48 -19.68 31.84
CA GLU A 438 -62.76 -21.07 31.52
C GLU A 438 -63.89 -21.17 30.48
N SER A 439 -63.55 -21.70 29.29
CA SER A 439 -64.36 -21.86 28.08
C SER A 439 -65.07 -20.62 27.49
N PHE A 440 -64.35 -19.94 26.61
CA PHE A 440 -65.00 -19.02 25.66
C PHE A 440 -64.60 -19.34 24.23
N PRO A 441 -65.26 -20.27 23.54
CA PRO A 441 -65.02 -20.43 22.09
C PRO A 441 -65.43 -19.18 21.30
N LEU A 442 -66.37 -18.39 21.88
CA LEU A 442 -66.81 -17.11 21.35
C LEU A 442 -66.94 -16.09 22.50
N ALA A 443 -66.25 -14.95 22.37
CA ALA A 443 -66.31 -13.85 23.33
C ALA A 443 -66.71 -12.56 22.60
N TRP A 444 -67.56 -11.73 23.23
CA TRP A 444 -67.92 -10.42 22.72
C TRP A 444 -67.73 -9.35 23.78
N HIS A 445 -67.33 -8.20 23.31
CA HIS A 445 -67.30 -6.94 24.06
C HIS A 445 -68.23 -5.97 23.36
N LYS A 446 -68.59 -4.85 23.98
CA LYS A 446 -69.56 -3.88 23.49
C LYS A 446 -69.50 -3.60 21.98
N ASN A 447 -68.35 -3.59 21.38
CA ASN A 447 -68.12 -3.21 19.97
C ASN A 447 -67.20 -4.17 19.19
N SER A 448 -66.83 -5.32 19.72
CA SER A 448 -65.93 -6.29 19.06
C SER A 448 -66.24 -7.73 19.43
N VAL A 449 -65.88 -8.67 18.57
CA VAL A 449 -66.09 -10.12 18.76
C VAL A 449 -64.75 -10.82 18.72
N GLY A 450 -64.53 -11.80 19.61
CA GLY A 450 -63.38 -12.69 19.62
C GLY A 450 -63.79 -14.13 19.39
N ILE A 451 -63.16 -14.85 18.49
CA ILE A 451 -63.33 -16.31 18.28
C ILE A 451 -62.02 -16.96 18.73
N GLY A 452 -62.12 -17.81 19.76
CA GLY A 452 -60.95 -18.45 20.35
C GLY A 452 -59.98 -17.49 21.08
N THR A 453 -60.36 -16.22 21.23
CA THR A 453 -59.62 -15.18 21.95
C THR A 453 -60.57 -14.16 22.52
N LEU A 454 -60.14 -13.36 23.50
CA LEU A 454 -60.92 -12.22 23.96
C LEU A 454 -60.81 -11.05 22.97
N PRO A 455 -61.94 -10.32 22.74
CA PRO A 455 -61.91 -9.13 21.90
C PRO A 455 -61.00 -8.06 22.52
N LYS A 456 -60.25 -7.36 21.72
CA LYS A 456 -59.45 -6.20 22.17
C LYS A 456 -60.38 -5.02 22.44
N ILE A 457 -60.24 -4.38 23.61
CA ILE A 457 -61.13 -3.30 24.06
C ILE A 457 -61.05 -2.06 23.15
N ASP A 458 -59.87 -1.81 22.61
CA ASP A 458 -59.57 -0.60 21.82
C ASP A 458 -59.86 -0.75 20.31
N ASP A 459 -60.26 -1.98 19.87
CA ASP A 459 -60.55 -2.29 18.45
C ASP A 459 -62.08 -2.29 18.21
N SER A 460 -62.68 -1.11 18.28
CA SER A 460 -64.15 -0.97 18.05
C SER A 460 -64.53 -1.43 16.63
N GLY A 461 -65.52 -2.32 16.55
CA GLY A 461 -66.03 -2.85 15.27
C GLY A 461 -65.17 -3.98 14.67
N SER A 462 -64.24 -4.56 15.43
CA SER A 462 -63.35 -5.62 14.94
C SER A 462 -63.80 -7.04 15.29
N LEU A 463 -63.45 -7.99 14.41
CA LEU A 463 -63.46 -9.43 14.67
C LEU A 463 -62.04 -9.90 14.96
N ASN A 464 -61.78 -10.33 16.19
CA ASN A 464 -60.48 -10.87 16.62
C ASN A 464 -60.53 -12.40 16.61
N VAL A 465 -59.72 -13.05 15.80
CA VAL A 465 -59.66 -14.49 15.66
C VAL A 465 -58.30 -14.99 16.10
N ALA A 466 -58.27 -15.93 17.05
CA ALA A 466 -57.04 -16.59 17.44
C ALA A 466 -56.72 -17.71 16.44
N GLY A 467 -55.91 -17.42 15.45
CA GLY A 467 -55.51 -18.37 14.43
C GLY A 467 -55.82 -17.92 13.02
N ASN A 468 -55.66 -18.82 12.06
CA ASN A 468 -55.96 -18.52 10.65
C ASN A 468 -57.45 -18.57 10.39
N ILE A 469 -57.95 -17.62 9.59
CA ILE A 469 -59.34 -17.66 9.08
C ILE A 469 -59.31 -18.42 7.75
N TYR A 470 -60.22 -19.38 7.60
CA TYR A 470 -60.35 -20.18 6.39
C TYR A 470 -61.68 -19.91 5.69
N SER A 471 -61.68 -19.87 4.37
CA SER A 471 -62.85 -19.94 3.51
C SER A 471 -62.69 -21.15 2.60
N ASP A 472 -63.63 -22.09 2.63
CA ASP A 472 -63.57 -23.35 1.85
C ASP A 472 -62.28 -24.14 2.05
N GLY A 473 -61.77 -24.21 3.29
CA GLY A 473 -60.55 -24.91 3.63
C GLY A 473 -59.25 -24.21 3.21
N LYS A 474 -59.34 -23.01 2.63
CA LYS A 474 -58.15 -22.22 2.24
C LYS A 474 -57.96 -21.06 3.22
N PRO A 475 -56.72 -20.79 3.68
CA PRO A 475 -56.44 -19.67 4.56
C PRO A 475 -56.74 -18.34 3.85
N ILE A 476 -57.43 -17.43 4.53
CA ILE A 476 -57.60 -16.04 4.06
C ILE A 476 -56.30 -15.30 4.32
N GLN A 477 -55.83 -14.62 3.32
CA GLN A 477 -54.62 -13.80 3.43
C GLN A 477 -54.85 -12.64 4.43
N GLN A 478 -54.06 -12.61 5.48
CA GLN A 478 -54.19 -11.62 6.56
C GLN A 478 -53.33 -10.37 6.34
N LYS A 479 -52.28 -10.45 5.49
CA LYS A 479 -51.50 -9.28 5.14
C LYS A 479 -52.22 -8.47 4.07
N GLN A 480 -52.49 -7.22 4.37
CA GLN A 480 -53.08 -6.28 3.42
C GLN A 480 -52.09 -5.99 2.26
N LEU A 481 -52.45 -6.41 1.06
CA LEU A 481 -51.65 -6.17 -0.17
C LEU A 481 -52.11 -4.92 -0.91
N ALA A 482 -53.30 -4.46 -0.62
CA ALA A 482 -53.91 -3.23 -1.17
C ALA A 482 -54.83 -2.61 -0.11
N LEU A 483 -55.32 -1.40 -0.34
CA LEU A 483 -56.31 -0.75 0.53
C LEU A 483 -57.61 -1.56 0.56
N ASN A 484 -58.45 -1.40 1.61
CA ASN A 484 -59.73 -2.12 1.78
C ASN A 484 -60.73 -1.86 0.62
N ASN A 485 -60.60 -0.78 -0.12
CA ASN A 485 -61.38 -0.49 -1.30
C ASN A 485 -60.77 -1.05 -2.60
N GLY A 486 -59.73 -1.87 -2.52
CA GLY A 486 -59.01 -2.45 -3.65
C GLY A 486 -57.95 -1.52 -4.28
N GLY A 487 -57.81 -0.29 -3.81
CA GLY A 487 -56.84 0.65 -4.29
C GLY A 487 -55.40 0.29 -3.82
N SER A 488 -54.41 0.65 -4.60
CA SER A 488 -53.01 0.49 -4.19
C SER A 488 -52.62 1.47 -3.07
N PHE A 489 -51.64 1.09 -2.24
CA PHE A 489 -51.09 2.00 -1.24
C PHE A 489 -50.39 3.18 -1.91
N ARG A 490 -50.77 4.39 -1.49
CA ARG A 490 -50.14 5.63 -2.04
C ARG A 490 -48.85 5.90 -1.27
N HIS A 491 -47.74 6.02 -2.03
CA HIS A 491 -46.42 6.37 -1.56
C HIS A 491 -45.86 7.53 -2.37
N ASP A 492 -46.11 8.73 -1.91
CA ASP A 492 -45.50 9.93 -2.50
C ASP A 492 -44.13 10.18 -1.88
N ASP A 493 -43.16 10.60 -2.70
CA ASP A 493 -41.79 10.92 -2.29
C ASP A 493 -41.01 9.77 -1.59
N THR A 494 -41.43 8.51 -1.80
CA THR A 494 -40.80 7.35 -1.21
C THR A 494 -39.63 6.86 -2.06
N ASP A 495 -38.55 6.46 -1.42
CA ASP A 495 -37.47 5.74 -2.09
C ASP A 495 -37.94 4.31 -2.43
N LEU A 496 -37.96 3.96 -3.71
CA LEU A 496 -38.39 2.63 -4.15
C LEU A 496 -37.51 1.50 -3.60
N ASN A 497 -36.28 1.78 -3.19
CA ASN A 497 -35.44 0.80 -2.52
C ASN A 497 -36.01 0.39 -1.15
N SER A 498 -36.76 1.25 -0.51
CA SER A 498 -37.41 0.96 0.78
C SER A 498 -38.70 0.14 0.65
N LEU A 499 -39.33 0.09 -0.54
CA LEU A 499 -40.53 -0.69 -0.78
C LEU A 499 -40.16 -2.16 -1.02
N GLN A 500 -39.98 -2.91 0.04
CA GLN A 500 -39.56 -4.32 -0.01
C GLN A 500 -40.66 -5.30 0.37
N ASP A 501 -41.74 -4.82 0.96
CA ASP A 501 -42.87 -5.67 1.35
C ASP A 501 -43.78 -5.99 0.17
N THR A 502 -44.22 -7.25 0.09
CA THR A 502 -45.19 -7.67 -0.92
C THR A 502 -46.44 -6.83 -0.87
N GLY A 503 -46.84 -6.24 -1.99
CA GLY A 503 -48.01 -5.36 -2.06
C GLY A 503 -48.11 -4.63 -3.41
N PHE A 504 -49.21 -3.88 -3.53
CA PHE A 504 -49.51 -3.01 -4.66
C PHE A 504 -49.44 -1.55 -4.24
N TYR A 505 -48.59 -0.78 -4.88
CA TYR A 505 -48.32 0.59 -4.51
C TYR A 505 -48.54 1.52 -5.70
N CYS A 506 -48.92 2.77 -5.47
CA CYS A 506 -48.82 3.82 -6.46
C CYS A 506 -47.84 4.90 -5.97
N VAL A 507 -46.94 5.29 -6.85
CA VAL A 507 -45.86 6.21 -6.55
C VAL A 507 -45.91 7.39 -7.49
N PHE A 508 -46.04 8.61 -6.95
CA PHE A 508 -46.05 9.83 -7.73
C PHE A 508 -44.67 10.40 -7.97
N ARG A 509 -43.86 10.46 -6.93
CA ARG A 509 -42.48 10.92 -6.90
C ARG A 509 -41.72 9.98 -6.03
N GLY A 510 -40.44 9.95 -6.14
CA GLY A 510 -39.63 9.07 -5.28
C GLY A 510 -38.24 8.86 -5.86
N ALA A 511 -37.31 8.55 -4.96
CA ALA A 511 -35.96 8.18 -5.35
C ALA A 511 -35.92 6.76 -5.96
N ASN A 512 -34.87 6.49 -6.71
CA ASN A 512 -34.57 5.16 -7.28
C ASN A 512 -35.68 4.60 -8.20
N ARG A 513 -36.45 5.47 -8.85
CA ARG A 513 -37.35 5.10 -9.96
C ARG A 513 -36.54 4.81 -11.24
N PRO A 514 -37.12 4.11 -12.23
CA PRO A 514 -36.49 4.04 -13.55
C PRO A 514 -36.22 5.46 -14.11
N VAL A 515 -35.09 5.63 -14.74
CA VAL A 515 -34.67 6.93 -15.29
C VAL A 515 -35.68 7.39 -16.35
N GLY A 516 -36.18 8.62 -16.23
CA GLY A 516 -37.16 9.18 -17.13
C GLY A 516 -38.62 8.72 -16.90
N ALA A 517 -38.87 7.80 -15.97
CA ALA A 517 -40.22 7.34 -15.68
C ALA A 517 -41.05 8.41 -14.94
N GLY A 518 -42.32 8.52 -15.32
CA GLY A 518 -43.33 9.34 -14.68
C GLY A 518 -43.91 8.67 -13.41
N PRO A 519 -45.07 9.18 -12.91
CA PRO A 519 -45.83 8.49 -11.87
C PRO A 519 -46.26 7.11 -12.30
N GLY A 520 -46.23 6.13 -11.39
CA GLY A 520 -46.51 4.74 -11.76
C GLY A 520 -47.08 3.90 -10.65
N TYR A 521 -47.29 2.63 -10.98
CA TYR A 521 -47.71 1.58 -10.05
C TYR A 521 -46.54 0.64 -9.84
N VAL A 522 -46.36 0.23 -8.59
CA VAL A 522 -45.30 -0.71 -8.21
C VAL A 522 -45.93 -1.96 -7.63
N THR A 523 -45.63 -3.08 -8.21
CA THR A 523 -45.89 -4.40 -7.59
C THR A 523 -44.61 -4.88 -6.96
N VAL A 524 -44.67 -5.24 -5.70
CA VAL A 524 -43.54 -5.82 -4.97
C VAL A 524 -43.89 -7.26 -4.60
N VAL A 525 -42.95 -8.15 -4.87
CA VAL A 525 -43.02 -9.55 -4.39
C VAL A 525 -41.76 -9.80 -3.59
N ARG A 526 -41.91 -9.97 -2.28
CA ARG A 526 -40.80 -10.28 -1.39
C ARG A 526 -40.62 -11.80 -1.28
N HIS A 527 -39.40 -12.25 -1.36
CA HIS A 527 -39.04 -13.62 -1.05
C HIS A 527 -39.16 -13.86 0.46
N GLN A 528 -39.35 -15.13 0.86
CA GLN A 528 -39.37 -15.52 2.25
C GLN A 528 -38.12 -15.08 3.02
N THR A 529 -36.97 -15.07 2.36
CA THR A 529 -35.72 -14.52 2.90
C THR A 529 -35.64 -13.01 2.68
N ALA A 530 -35.37 -12.24 3.71
CA ALA A 530 -35.53 -10.79 3.76
C ALA A 530 -34.71 -9.98 2.70
N ASN A 531 -33.62 -10.53 2.21
CA ASN A 531 -32.71 -9.81 1.32
C ASN A 531 -32.98 -10.04 -0.18
N TYR A 532 -34.15 -10.60 -0.51
CA TYR A 532 -34.56 -10.90 -1.88
C TYR A 532 -35.97 -10.40 -2.15
N ALA A 533 -36.15 -9.65 -3.21
CA ALA A 533 -37.43 -9.14 -3.66
C ALA A 533 -37.42 -8.90 -5.18
N TYR A 534 -38.59 -8.86 -5.75
CA TYR A 534 -38.83 -8.45 -7.13
C TYR A 534 -39.69 -7.20 -7.12
N GLN A 535 -39.34 -6.21 -7.93
CA GLN A 535 -40.18 -5.04 -8.18
C GLN A 535 -40.50 -4.93 -9.67
N GLN A 536 -41.76 -4.69 -9.95
CA GLN A 536 -42.24 -4.29 -11.25
C GLN A 536 -42.85 -2.89 -11.15
N PHE A 537 -42.36 -1.98 -11.95
CA PHE A 537 -42.84 -0.61 -12.04
C PHE A 537 -43.54 -0.41 -13.38
N TYR A 538 -44.81 -0.06 -13.37
CA TYR A 538 -45.56 0.35 -14.53
C TYR A 538 -45.58 1.89 -14.60
N ASP A 539 -44.90 2.46 -15.57
CA ASP A 539 -44.96 3.88 -15.85
C ASP A 539 -46.32 4.24 -16.52
N ARG A 540 -47.16 4.94 -15.79
CA ARG A 540 -48.47 5.37 -16.27
C ARG A 540 -48.38 6.38 -17.41
N THR A 541 -47.31 7.19 -17.46
CA THR A 541 -47.11 8.25 -18.45
C THR A 541 -46.70 7.67 -19.79
N ASN A 542 -45.62 6.85 -19.77
CA ASN A 542 -45.04 6.28 -20.97
C ASN A 542 -45.59 4.88 -21.32
N LYS A 543 -46.43 4.31 -20.43
CA LYS A 543 -47.03 2.98 -20.54
C LYS A 543 -46.00 1.84 -20.68
N THR A 544 -44.87 2.04 -20.04
CA THR A 544 -43.72 1.11 -20.07
C THR A 544 -43.62 0.35 -18.76
N ILE A 545 -43.21 -0.88 -18.83
CA ILE A 545 -42.93 -1.73 -17.66
C ILE A 545 -41.45 -1.81 -17.43
N PHE A 546 -41.04 -1.61 -16.21
CA PHE A 546 -39.68 -1.81 -15.75
C PHE A 546 -39.66 -2.86 -14.65
N THR A 547 -38.60 -3.65 -14.61
CA THR A 547 -38.42 -4.66 -13.57
C THR A 547 -37.04 -4.57 -12.95
N ARG A 548 -36.93 -4.97 -11.69
CA ARG A 548 -35.64 -5.15 -11.00
C ARG A 548 -35.77 -6.18 -9.87
N VAL A 549 -34.63 -6.66 -9.42
CA VAL A 549 -34.55 -7.61 -8.33
C VAL A 549 -33.66 -7.07 -7.21
N LEU A 550 -34.01 -7.43 -5.99
CA LEU A 550 -33.17 -7.32 -4.81
C LEU A 550 -32.49 -8.67 -4.60
N GLU A 551 -31.19 -8.71 -4.62
CA GLU A 551 -30.40 -9.91 -4.33
C GLU A 551 -29.34 -9.58 -3.28
N ASN A 552 -29.30 -10.38 -2.21
CA ASN A 552 -28.39 -10.18 -1.07
C ASN A 552 -28.43 -8.74 -0.49
N GLY A 553 -29.60 -8.11 -0.52
CA GLY A 553 -29.79 -6.75 -0.01
C GLY A 553 -29.40 -5.63 -0.97
N VAL A 554 -29.02 -5.96 -2.19
CA VAL A 554 -28.64 -4.98 -3.23
C VAL A 554 -29.63 -5.01 -4.39
N TRP A 555 -30.19 -3.86 -4.75
CA TRP A 555 -31.09 -3.73 -5.91
C TRP A 555 -30.29 -3.71 -7.21
N SER A 556 -30.73 -4.52 -8.17
CA SER A 556 -30.27 -4.38 -9.55
C SER A 556 -30.70 -3.03 -10.15
N GLY A 557 -30.08 -2.64 -11.27
CA GLY A 557 -30.62 -1.60 -12.13
C GLY A 557 -32.02 -1.99 -12.65
N TRP A 558 -32.83 -1.00 -13.06
CA TRP A 558 -34.08 -1.23 -13.74
C TRP A 558 -33.83 -1.70 -15.16
N SER A 559 -34.53 -2.73 -15.56
CA SER A 559 -34.61 -3.22 -16.96
C SER A 559 -35.99 -2.91 -17.52
N GLU A 560 -36.05 -2.30 -18.69
CA GLU A 560 -37.30 -2.03 -19.43
C GLU A 560 -37.78 -3.30 -20.12
N TYR A 561 -39.10 -3.48 -20.15
CA TYR A 561 -39.72 -4.67 -20.73
C TYR A 561 -40.60 -4.25 -21.91
#